data_389112dbbc9703e688c335465d43a3a7
#
_entry.id   389112dbbc9703e688c335465d43a3a7
#
_cell.length_a   1.000
_cell.length_b   1.000
_cell.length_c   1.000
_cell.angle_alpha   90.00
_cell.angle_beta   90.00
_cell.angle_gamma   90.00
#
_symmetry.space_group_name_H-M   'P 1'
#
loop_
_entity.id
_entity.type
_entity.pdbx_description
1 polymer ?
#
loop_
_entity_poly.entity_id
_entity_poly.type
_entity_poly.pdbx_seq_one_letter_code
_entity_poly.pdbx_strand_id
1 'polypeptide(L)'
;MSQIERIKQAIMADPQNQHYTERGIEPLFAAPKTARINIIGQAPGLKTQEAGLYWKDKSGDRLREWLGVDEDTFYNSGYFAVMPMDFYFPGHGKSGDLPPRPGFAEKWHPKLLKELPDIQLTLLIGQYAQSYYLHEKVSGKVTDRVHRFKDYLPDYYPLVHPSPRNQIWMKKNPWFEADVLPDLKERIQKILGEEK
;
A
#
# COMPACT_ATOMS: atom_id res chain seq x y z
N MET A 1 -17.61 17.98 7.89
CA MET A 1 -16.65 16.87 8.12
C MET A 1 -17.00 15.74 7.17
N SER A 2 -16.07 15.33 6.32
CA SER A 2 -16.27 14.23 5.38
C SER A 2 -16.38 12.87 6.10
N GLN A 3 -16.92 11.85 5.42
CA GLN A 3 -16.99 10.50 6.01
C GLN A 3 -15.59 9.94 6.28
N ILE A 4 -14.63 10.20 5.39
CA ILE A 4 -13.23 9.78 5.58
C ILE A 4 -12.64 10.44 6.83
N GLU A 5 -12.91 11.73 7.06
CA GLU A 5 -12.48 12.41 8.29
C GLU A 5 -13.11 11.81 9.54
N ARG A 6 -14.40 11.46 9.48
CA ARG A 6 -15.07 10.77 10.59
C ARG A 6 -14.44 9.41 10.90
N ILE A 7 -14.06 8.66 9.86
CA ILE A 7 -13.37 7.39 10.03
C ILE A 7 -11.99 7.62 10.66
N LYS A 8 -11.23 8.63 10.20
CA LYS A 8 -9.95 9.02 10.80
C LYS A 8 -10.09 9.33 12.29
N GLN A 9 -11.08 10.12 12.66
CA GLN A 9 -11.36 10.42 14.08
C GLN A 9 -11.73 9.17 14.88
N ALA A 10 -12.51 8.25 14.29
CA ALA A 10 -12.84 6.98 14.92
C ALA A 10 -11.60 6.09 15.14
N ILE A 11 -10.66 6.07 14.18
CA ILE A 11 -9.37 5.38 14.34
C ILE A 11 -8.59 5.97 15.50
N MET A 12 -8.49 7.28 15.59
CA MET A 12 -7.77 7.98 16.66
C MET A 12 -8.40 7.78 18.05
N ALA A 13 -9.72 7.64 18.10
CA ALA A 13 -10.47 7.40 19.34
C ALA A 13 -10.49 5.91 19.76
N ASP A 14 -10.07 4.99 18.90
CA ASP A 14 -10.03 3.57 19.23
C ASP A 14 -9.05 3.32 20.39
N PRO A 15 -9.46 2.62 21.48
CA PRO A 15 -8.57 2.31 22.59
C PRO A 15 -7.26 1.64 22.18
N GLN A 16 -7.26 0.84 21.11
CA GLN A 16 -6.04 0.20 20.60
C GLN A 16 -5.03 1.19 20.02
N ASN A 17 -5.47 2.40 19.68
CA ASN A 17 -4.63 3.45 19.09
C ASN A 17 -4.37 4.61 20.06
N GLN A 18 -4.89 4.55 21.28
CA GLN A 18 -4.85 5.67 22.21
C GLN A 18 -3.42 6.13 22.54
N HIS A 19 -2.50 5.19 22.69
CA HIS A 19 -1.08 5.50 22.96
C HIS A 19 -0.40 6.28 21.83
N TYR A 20 -0.86 6.15 20.58
CA TYR A 20 -0.42 7.01 19.48
C TYR A 20 -1.07 8.38 19.55
N THR A 21 -2.38 8.42 19.77
CA THR A 21 -3.16 9.66 19.85
C THR A 21 -2.68 10.56 20.98
N GLU A 22 -2.39 10.01 22.16
CA GLU A 22 -1.83 10.74 23.30
C GLU A 22 -0.44 11.35 23.03
N ARG A 23 0.31 10.77 22.10
CA ARG A 23 1.60 11.27 21.65
C ARG A 23 1.50 12.21 20.43
N GLY A 24 0.28 12.56 20.01
CA GLY A 24 0.06 13.41 18.85
C GLY A 24 0.34 12.73 17.51
N ILE A 25 0.37 11.38 17.48
CA ILE A 25 0.61 10.61 16.25
C ILE A 25 -0.74 10.29 15.60
N GLU A 26 -0.90 10.74 14.37
CA GLU A 26 -2.09 10.46 13.57
C GLU A 26 -1.93 9.21 12.70
N PRO A 27 -3.03 8.52 12.35
CA PRO A 27 -2.98 7.41 11.41
C PRO A 27 -2.52 7.89 10.04
N LEU A 28 -1.57 7.18 9.45
CA LEU A 28 -0.97 7.54 8.16
C LEU A 28 -1.60 6.76 7.02
N PHE A 29 -2.49 7.39 6.29
CA PHE A 29 -3.13 6.86 5.08
C PHE A 29 -3.59 8.00 4.16
N ALA A 30 -3.88 7.67 2.92
CA ALA A 30 -4.54 8.58 1.98
C ALA A 30 -5.72 7.88 1.33
N ALA A 31 -6.87 8.53 1.34
CA ALA A 31 -8.11 7.99 0.78
C ALA A 31 -8.88 9.11 0.03
N PRO A 32 -8.31 9.71 -1.04
CA PRO A 32 -9.02 10.67 -1.84
C PRO A 32 -10.19 10.00 -2.56
N LYS A 33 -11.37 10.61 -2.55
CA LYS A 33 -12.59 10.03 -3.15
C LYS A 33 -12.47 9.73 -4.65
N THR A 34 -11.56 10.41 -5.32
CA THR A 34 -11.26 10.24 -6.75
C THR A 34 -10.23 9.15 -7.03
N ALA A 35 -9.76 8.44 -5.99
CA ALA A 35 -8.75 7.40 -6.16
C ALA A 35 -9.23 6.29 -7.08
N ARG A 36 -8.37 5.90 -8.00
CA ARG A 36 -8.58 4.79 -8.95
C ARG A 36 -7.62 3.63 -8.68
N ILE A 37 -6.55 3.89 -7.97
CA ILE A 37 -5.52 2.93 -7.62
C ILE A 37 -5.32 2.98 -6.12
N ASN A 38 -5.37 1.81 -5.47
CA ASN A 38 -5.08 1.69 -4.04
C ASN A 38 -3.75 0.96 -3.84
N ILE A 39 -2.89 1.48 -2.97
CA ILE A 39 -1.58 0.90 -2.66
C ILE A 39 -1.61 0.42 -1.21
N ILE A 40 -1.45 -0.88 -1.03
CA ILE A 40 -1.46 -1.52 0.28
C ILE A 40 -0.10 -2.14 0.57
N GLY A 41 0.64 -1.53 1.49
CA GLY A 41 1.87 -2.05 2.04
C GLY A 41 1.68 -2.63 3.45
N GLN A 42 2.77 -2.88 4.16
CA GLN A 42 2.75 -3.49 5.49
C GLN A 42 2.30 -2.50 6.58
N ALA A 43 3.09 -1.51 6.84
CA ALA A 43 2.88 -0.43 7.82
C ALA A 43 3.94 0.65 7.60
N PRO A 44 3.71 1.89 8.06
CA PRO A 44 4.76 2.90 8.03
C PRO A 44 5.93 2.48 8.95
N GLY A 45 7.16 2.69 8.48
CA GLY A 45 8.34 2.63 9.34
C GLY A 45 8.40 3.85 10.27
N LEU A 46 9.27 3.80 11.30
CA LEU A 46 9.38 4.89 12.27
C LEU A 46 9.63 6.25 11.61
N LYS A 47 10.59 6.33 10.71
CA LYS A 47 10.92 7.58 9.99
C LYS A 47 9.76 8.09 9.13
N THR A 48 9.02 7.19 8.50
CA THR A 48 7.83 7.52 7.71
C THR A 48 6.73 8.08 8.59
N GLN A 49 6.49 7.47 9.76
CA GLN A 49 5.52 7.95 10.74
C GLN A 49 5.91 9.33 11.27
N GLU A 50 7.18 9.53 11.62
CA GLU A 50 7.70 10.82 12.09
C GLU A 50 7.59 11.91 11.02
N ALA A 51 7.86 11.59 9.76
CA ALA A 51 7.73 12.52 8.64
C ALA A 51 6.27 12.83 8.27
N GLY A 52 5.33 11.94 8.63
CA GLY A 52 3.92 12.09 8.28
C GLY A 52 3.61 11.97 6.79
N LEU A 53 4.51 11.37 6.01
CA LEU A 53 4.36 11.21 4.57
C LEU A 53 4.89 9.85 4.11
N TYR A 54 3.99 9.01 3.58
CA TYR A 54 4.29 7.68 3.06
C TYR A 54 5.07 7.77 1.73
N TRP A 55 5.89 6.77 1.48
CA TRP A 55 6.63 6.58 0.22
C TRP A 55 7.52 7.78 -0.19
N LYS A 56 8.06 8.52 0.78
CA LYS A 56 8.97 9.67 0.54
C LYS A 56 10.46 9.31 0.65
N ASP A 57 10.77 8.05 0.65
CA ASP A 57 12.13 7.50 0.69
C ASP A 57 12.53 6.89 -0.66
N LYS A 58 13.72 6.24 -0.71
CA LYS A 58 14.22 5.55 -1.91
C LYS A 58 13.30 4.42 -2.38
N SER A 59 12.57 3.78 -1.47
CA SER A 59 11.56 2.77 -1.84
C SER A 59 10.40 3.42 -2.57
N GLY A 60 9.97 4.60 -2.14
CA GLY A 60 8.94 5.38 -2.80
C GLY A 60 9.37 5.88 -4.18
N ASP A 61 10.61 6.33 -4.33
CA ASP A 61 11.17 6.71 -5.63
C ASP A 61 11.09 5.54 -6.63
N ARG A 62 11.50 4.35 -6.18
CA ARG A 62 11.43 3.13 -6.99
C ARG A 62 10.00 2.71 -7.29
N LEU A 63 9.09 2.82 -6.31
CA LEU A 63 7.67 2.53 -6.55
C LEU A 63 7.11 3.42 -7.66
N ARG A 64 7.35 4.73 -7.61
CA ARG A 64 6.91 5.65 -8.67
C ARG A 64 7.51 5.32 -10.04
N GLU A 65 8.79 4.93 -10.07
CA GLU A 65 9.44 4.44 -11.28
C GLU A 65 8.74 3.19 -11.84
N TRP A 66 8.41 2.22 -10.99
CA TRP A 66 7.67 1.02 -11.40
C TRP A 66 6.27 1.34 -11.92
N LEU A 67 5.61 2.32 -11.32
CA LEU A 67 4.28 2.77 -11.75
C LEU A 67 4.32 3.65 -13.00
N GLY A 68 5.49 4.18 -13.35
CA GLY A 68 5.65 5.14 -14.46
C GLY A 68 5.02 6.50 -14.20
N VAL A 69 5.01 6.96 -12.95
CA VAL A 69 4.45 8.25 -12.54
C VAL A 69 5.49 9.10 -11.81
N ASP A 70 5.34 10.42 -11.91
CA ASP A 70 6.14 11.36 -11.13
C ASP A 70 5.58 11.59 -9.72
N GLU A 71 6.32 12.32 -8.92
CA GLU A 71 5.96 12.63 -7.53
C GLU A 71 4.67 13.46 -7.45
N ASP A 72 4.50 14.43 -8.34
CA ASP A 72 3.30 15.29 -8.37
C ASP A 72 2.04 14.48 -8.69
N THR A 73 2.09 13.62 -9.70
CA THR A 73 1.00 12.71 -10.03
C THR A 73 0.67 11.79 -8.86
N PHE A 74 1.69 11.23 -8.21
CA PHE A 74 1.52 10.32 -7.09
C PHE A 74 0.82 10.97 -5.89
N TYR A 75 1.26 12.16 -5.47
CA TYR A 75 0.74 12.82 -4.26
C TYR A 75 -0.43 13.76 -4.51
N ASN A 76 -0.51 14.42 -5.66
CA ASN A 76 -1.40 15.55 -5.88
C ASN A 76 -2.51 15.31 -6.91
N SER A 77 -2.47 14.23 -7.68
CA SER A 77 -3.51 13.96 -8.69
C SER A 77 -4.87 13.56 -8.08
N GLY A 78 -4.87 13.04 -6.86
CA GLY A 78 -6.06 12.45 -6.25
C GLY A 78 -6.42 11.05 -6.78
N TYR A 79 -5.58 10.45 -7.62
CA TYR A 79 -5.85 9.12 -8.21
C TYR A 79 -5.30 7.96 -7.38
N PHE A 80 -4.44 8.23 -6.40
CA PHE A 80 -3.82 7.20 -5.56
C PHE A 80 -4.35 7.24 -4.13
N ALA A 81 -4.90 6.12 -3.67
CA ALA A 81 -5.09 5.85 -2.26
C ALA A 81 -3.88 5.06 -1.73
N VAL A 82 -3.51 5.30 -0.49
CA VAL A 82 -2.45 4.57 0.21
C VAL A 82 -3.01 4.11 1.55
N MET A 83 -3.21 2.80 1.68
CA MET A 83 -3.85 2.20 2.84
C MET A 83 -3.01 1.02 3.33
N PRO A 84 -1.88 1.23 4.05
CA PRO A 84 -1.11 0.11 4.59
C PRO A 84 -1.95 -0.78 5.51
N MET A 85 -1.50 -2.01 5.75
CA MET A 85 -2.21 -2.97 6.60
C MET A 85 -2.35 -2.50 8.06
N ASP A 86 -1.43 -1.65 8.52
CA ASP A 86 -1.53 -0.86 9.76
C ASP A 86 -1.18 0.59 9.43
N PHE A 87 -1.94 1.55 9.97
CA PHE A 87 -1.73 2.98 9.71
C PHE A 87 -0.73 3.63 10.67
N TYR A 88 -0.18 2.86 11.58
CA TYR A 88 0.82 3.30 12.54
C TYR A 88 2.06 2.40 12.49
N PHE A 89 3.18 2.94 12.92
CA PHE A 89 4.39 2.15 13.13
C PHE A 89 4.18 1.18 14.30
N PRO A 90 4.19 -0.14 14.06
CA PRO A 90 3.83 -1.11 15.09
C PRO A 90 4.96 -1.41 16.09
N GLY A 91 6.19 -0.93 15.84
CA GLY A 91 7.35 -1.14 16.69
C GLY A 91 8.46 -1.92 16.01
N HIS A 92 9.62 -2.00 16.67
CA HIS A 92 10.77 -2.79 16.24
C HIS A 92 10.71 -4.20 16.81
N GLY A 93 11.00 -5.20 15.98
CA GLY A 93 11.22 -6.57 16.37
C GLY A 93 12.71 -6.92 16.45
N LYS A 94 13.03 -8.21 16.61
CA LYS A 94 14.42 -8.71 16.66
C LYS A 94 15.16 -8.54 15.32
N SER A 95 14.43 -8.58 14.20
CA SER A 95 14.99 -8.48 12.85
C SER A 95 14.13 -7.63 11.95
N GLY A 96 14.05 -6.32 12.24
CA GLY A 96 13.24 -5.38 11.49
C GLY A 96 11.95 -4.97 12.21
N ASP A 97 11.05 -4.31 11.52
CA ASP A 97 9.81 -3.85 12.08
C ASP A 97 8.84 -5.00 12.40
N LEU A 98 8.04 -4.82 13.43
CA LEU A 98 6.98 -5.76 13.76
C LEU A 98 5.96 -5.85 12.61
N PRO A 99 5.25 -7.00 12.50
CA PRO A 99 4.15 -7.12 11.55
C PRO A 99 3.04 -6.12 11.85
N PRO A 100 2.13 -5.85 10.87
CA PRO A 100 0.92 -5.09 11.12
C PRO A 100 0.15 -5.71 12.29
N ARG A 101 -0.46 -4.88 13.11
CA ARG A 101 -1.25 -5.37 14.26
C ARG A 101 -2.43 -6.20 13.76
N PRO A 102 -2.68 -7.38 14.34
CA PRO A 102 -3.81 -8.23 13.96
C PRO A 102 -5.15 -7.50 14.08
N GLY A 103 -6.02 -7.69 13.09
CA GLY A 103 -7.36 -7.11 13.08
C GLY A 103 -7.45 -5.64 12.66
N PHE A 104 -6.33 -4.93 12.50
CA PHE A 104 -6.37 -3.51 12.14
C PHE A 104 -7.00 -3.29 10.74
N ALA A 105 -6.47 -3.97 9.73
CA ALA A 105 -7.00 -3.85 8.36
C ALA A 105 -8.45 -4.35 8.27
N GLU A 106 -8.79 -5.46 8.91
CA GLU A 106 -10.15 -6.02 8.97
C GLU A 106 -11.16 -5.02 9.52
N LYS A 107 -10.77 -4.23 10.52
CA LYS A 107 -11.63 -3.24 11.15
C LYS A 107 -11.81 -1.97 10.32
N TRP A 108 -10.73 -1.47 9.71
CA TRP A 108 -10.70 -0.13 9.14
C TRP A 108 -10.73 -0.07 7.61
N HIS A 109 -10.10 -1.01 6.90
CA HIS A 109 -10.08 -1.01 5.44
C HIS A 109 -11.48 -1.06 4.82
N PRO A 110 -12.42 -1.94 5.25
CA PRO A 110 -13.74 -1.98 4.64
C PRO A 110 -14.50 -0.67 4.75
N LYS A 111 -14.30 0.07 5.84
CA LYS A 111 -14.97 1.37 6.06
C LYS A 111 -14.45 2.44 5.10
N LEU A 112 -13.15 2.47 4.87
CA LEU A 112 -12.53 3.40 3.93
C LEU A 112 -12.84 3.02 2.48
N LEU A 113 -12.78 1.74 2.14
CA LEU A 113 -13.04 1.25 0.77
C LEU A 113 -14.45 1.58 0.29
N LYS A 114 -15.45 1.64 1.18
CA LYS A 114 -16.80 2.09 0.84
C LYS A 114 -16.85 3.54 0.33
N GLU A 115 -15.90 4.35 0.75
CA GLU A 115 -15.78 5.76 0.34
C GLU A 115 -14.96 5.96 -0.93
N LEU A 116 -14.42 4.88 -1.49
CA LEU A 116 -13.54 4.87 -2.67
C LEU A 116 -14.14 4.01 -3.81
N PRO A 117 -15.29 4.39 -4.36
CA PRO A 117 -16.02 3.55 -5.31
C PRO A 117 -15.33 3.43 -6.68
N ASP A 118 -14.39 4.32 -6.99
CA ASP A 118 -13.73 4.40 -8.29
C ASP A 118 -12.41 3.58 -8.35
N ILE A 119 -12.05 2.84 -7.30
CA ILE A 119 -10.86 1.97 -7.31
C ILE A 119 -11.01 0.90 -8.38
N GLN A 120 -10.05 0.86 -9.30
CA GLN A 120 -9.99 -0.10 -10.40
C GLN A 120 -8.89 -1.15 -10.20
N LEU A 121 -7.82 -0.81 -9.48
CA LEU A 121 -6.69 -1.70 -9.23
C LEU A 121 -6.15 -1.48 -7.82
N THR A 122 -5.90 -2.57 -7.12
CA THR A 122 -5.23 -2.56 -5.81
C THR A 122 -3.88 -3.23 -5.90
N LEU A 123 -2.82 -2.49 -5.59
CA LEU A 123 -1.44 -3.00 -5.53
C LEU A 123 -1.20 -3.58 -4.14
N LEU A 124 -0.78 -4.84 -4.07
CA LEU A 124 -0.52 -5.56 -2.83
C LEU A 124 1.00 -5.75 -2.67
N ILE A 125 1.61 -4.92 -1.83
CA ILE A 125 3.07 -4.89 -1.63
C ILE A 125 3.45 -5.74 -0.42
N GLY A 126 4.09 -6.88 -0.68
CA GLY A 126 4.60 -7.77 0.35
C GLY A 126 3.59 -8.78 0.88
N GLN A 127 4.07 -9.64 1.78
CA GLN A 127 3.36 -10.85 2.20
C GLN A 127 2.06 -10.59 2.98
N TYR A 128 2.02 -9.58 3.84
CA TYR A 128 0.85 -9.34 4.70
C TYR A 128 -0.36 -8.83 3.90
N ALA A 129 -0.13 -7.85 3.03
CA ALA A 129 -1.18 -7.35 2.14
C ALA A 129 -1.69 -8.45 1.21
N GLN A 130 -0.78 -9.23 0.61
CA GLN A 130 -1.13 -10.32 -0.29
C GLN A 130 -1.90 -11.43 0.43
N SER A 131 -1.43 -11.86 1.59
CA SER A 131 -2.10 -12.92 2.36
C SER A 131 -3.53 -12.53 2.73
N TYR A 132 -3.73 -11.32 3.20
CA TYR A 132 -5.04 -10.83 3.60
C TYR A 132 -6.01 -10.70 2.42
N TYR A 133 -5.62 -10.00 1.38
CA TYR A 133 -6.51 -9.71 0.24
C TYR A 133 -6.67 -10.88 -0.73
N LEU A 134 -5.67 -11.73 -0.88
CA LEU A 134 -5.74 -12.90 -1.74
C LEU A 134 -6.23 -14.16 -1.01
N HIS A 135 -6.48 -14.06 0.30
CA HIS A 135 -6.88 -15.19 1.15
C HIS A 135 -5.91 -16.36 1.12
N GLU A 136 -4.62 -16.07 1.01
CA GLU A 136 -3.54 -17.04 0.99
C GLU A 136 -2.74 -17.02 2.31
N LYS A 137 -2.04 -18.12 2.60
CA LYS A 137 -1.21 -18.19 3.82
C LYS A 137 -0.06 -17.16 3.79
N VAL A 138 0.21 -16.50 4.91
CA VAL A 138 1.32 -15.55 5.05
C VAL A 138 2.67 -16.20 4.71
N SER A 139 2.86 -17.47 5.05
CA SER A 139 4.05 -18.26 4.72
C SER A 139 4.21 -18.56 3.22
N GLY A 140 3.22 -18.24 2.39
CA GLY A 140 3.31 -18.36 0.94
C GLY A 140 4.38 -17.43 0.37
N LYS A 141 5.05 -17.87 -0.70
CA LYS A 141 6.14 -17.10 -1.31
C LYS A 141 5.59 -15.90 -2.09
N VAL A 142 6.02 -14.70 -1.72
CA VAL A 142 5.72 -13.46 -2.47
C VAL A 142 6.17 -13.60 -3.93
N THR A 143 7.33 -14.18 -4.19
CA THR A 143 7.87 -14.43 -5.55
C THR A 143 6.87 -15.17 -6.42
N ASP A 144 6.26 -16.24 -5.90
CA ASP A 144 5.32 -17.07 -6.68
C ASP A 144 4.04 -16.29 -7.01
N ARG A 145 3.54 -15.47 -6.07
CA ARG A 145 2.36 -14.62 -6.30
C ARG A 145 2.65 -13.54 -7.35
N VAL A 146 3.80 -12.89 -7.24
CA VAL A 146 4.22 -11.86 -8.22
C VAL A 146 4.39 -12.48 -9.61
N HIS A 147 4.95 -13.68 -9.69
CA HIS A 147 5.08 -14.40 -10.96
C HIS A 147 3.72 -14.76 -11.58
N ARG A 148 2.72 -15.07 -10.74
CA ARG A 148 1.35 -15.38 -11.15
C ARG A 148 0.41 -14.17 -11.12
N PHE A 149 0.91 -12.94 -11.24
CA PHE A 149 0.12 -11.72 -11.06
C PHE A 149 -1.18 -11.69 -11.89
N LYS A 150 -1.17 -12.32 -13.07
CA LYS A 150 -2.33 -12.39 -13.97
C LYS A 150 -3.52 -13.14 -13.35
N ASP A 151 -3.28 -14.07 -12.43
CA ASP A 151 -4.34 -14.84 -11.77
C ASP A 151 -5.22 -13.96 -10.84
N TYR A 152 -4.71 -12.80 -10.44
CA TYR A 152 -5.36 -11.89 -9.50
C TYR A 152 -6.01 -10.67 -10.15
N LEU A 153 -5.82 -10.51 -11.45
CA LEU A 153 -6.40 -9.42 -12.22
C LEU A 153 -7.91 -9.67 -12.48
N PRO A 154 -8.70 -8.60 -12.66
CA PRO A 154 -8.29 -7.20 -12.75
C PRO A 154 -8.15 -6.46 -11.42
N ASP A 155 -8.53 -7.08 -10.30
CA ASP A 155 -8.71 -6.41 -9.02
C ASP A 155 -7.40 -6.17 -8.26
N TYR A 156 -6.48 -7.15 -8.29
CA TYR A 156 -5.27 -7.13 -7.49
C TYR A 156 -3.99 -7.31 -8.32
N TYR A 157 -2.95 -6.62 -7.88
CA TYR A 157 -1.62 -6.72 -8.48
C TYR A 157 -0.57 -6.92 -7.36
N PRO A 158 -0.11 -8.15 -7.14
CA PRO A 158 0.91 -8.42 -6.13
C PRO A 158 2.29 -7.93 -6.59
N LEU A 159 3.01 -7.27 -5.68
CA LEU A 159 4.37 -6.78 -5.91
C LEU A 159 5.29 -7.16 -4.73
N VAL A 160 6.58 -7.28 -5.02
CA VAL A 160 7.61 -7.26 -4.00
C VAL A 160 7.77 -5.84 -3.45
N HIS A 161 8.33 -5.71 -2.24
CA HIS A 161 8.63 -4.39 -1.69
C HIS A 161 9.69 -3.68 -2.56
N PRO A 162 9.48 -2.41 -2.95
CA PRO A 162 10.41 -1.66 -3.81
C PRO A 162 11.69 -1.19 -3.10
N SER A 163 12.10 -1.87 -2.04
CA SER A 163 13.31 -1.57 -1.31
C SER A 163 14.55 -1.75 -2.19
N PRO A 164 15.55 -0.85 -2.08
CA PRO A 164 16.87 -1.05 -2.69
C PRO A 164 17.52 -2.38 -2.31
N ARG A 165 17.18 -2.96 -1.15
CA ARG A 165 17.66 -4.27 -0.69
C ARG A 165 17.22 -5.43 -1.59
N ASN A 166 16.13 -5.26 -2.36
CA ASN A 166 15.62 -6.27 -3.29
C ASN A 166 16.36 -6.32 -4.65
N GLN A 167 17.47 -5.61 -4.78
CA GLN A 167 18.27 -5.64 -6.01
C GLN A 167 18.76 -7.06 -6.37
N ILE A 168 19.18 -7.84 -5.38
CA ILE A 168 19.62 -9.23 -5.58
C ILE A 168 18.43 -10.10 -6.02
N TRP A 169 17.28 -9.90 -5.42
CA TRP A 169 16.05 -10.60 -5.83
C TRP A 169 15.68 -10.29 -7.28
N MET A 170 15.74 -9.03 -7.68
CA MET A 170 15.43 -8.61 -9.06
C MET A 170 16.38 -9.26 -10.06
N LYS A 171 17.69 -9.31 -9.76
CA LYS A 171 18.68 -9.99 -10.60
C LYS A 171 18.41 -11.49 -10.75
N LYS A 172 17.90 -12.14 -9.71
CA LYS A 172 17.52 -13.57 -9.74
C LYS A 172 16.19 -13.83 -10.42
N ASN A 173 15.38 -12.82 -10.61
CA ASN A 173 14.03 -12.91 -11.21
C ASN A 173 13.89 -11.89 -12.36
N PRO A 174 14.65 -12.07 -13.47
CA PRO A 174 14.67 -11.09 -14.56
C PRO A 174 13.31 -10.91 -15.25
N TRP A 175 12.41 -11.88 -15.14
CA TRP A 175 11.03 -11.80 -15.61
C TRP A 175 10.25 -10.65 -14.96
N PHE A 176 10.65 -10.21 -13.76
CA PHE A 176 9.99 -9.10 -13.08
C PHE A 176 10.14 -7.79 -13.85
N GLU A 177 11.35 -7.47 -14.28
CA GLU A 177 11.61 -6.28 -15.12
C GLU A 177 11.15 -6.46 -16.57
N ALA A 178 11.19 -7.68 -17.09
CA ALA A 178 10.84 -7.95 -18.48
C ALA A 178 9.34 -8.04 -18.74
N ASP A 179 8.58 -8.60 -17.79
CA ASP A 179 7.16 -8.93 -17.99
C ASP A 179 6.24 -8.17 -17.03
N VAL A 180 6.58 -8.13 -15.73
CA VAL A 180 5.70 -7.57 -14.70
C VAL A 180 5.67 -6.04 -14.76
N LEU A 181 6.81 -5.38 -14.75
CA LEU A 181 6.87 -3.92 -14.73
C LEU A 181 6.30 -3.26 -16.00
N PRO A 182 6.52 -3.75 -17.22
CA PRO A 182 5.87 -3.20 -18.40
C PRO A 182 4.35 -3.32 -18.36
N ASP A 183 3.82 -4.49 -17.97
CA ASP A 183 2.38 -4.71 -17.83
C ASP A 183 1.79 -3.76 -16.77
N LEU A 184 2.45 -3.62 -15.61
CA LEU A 184 2.01 -2.71 -14.56
C LEU A 184 1.94 -1.25 -15.04
N LYS A 185 3.00 -0.77 -15.69
CA LYS A 185 3.04 0.61 -16.24
C LYS A 185 1.92 0.87 -17.24
N GLU A 186 1.68 -0.06 -18.15
CA GLU A 186 0.61 0.05 -19.14
C GLU A 186 -0.76 0.15 -18.47
N ARG A 187 -1.04 -0.70 -17.48
CA ARG A 187 -2.30 -0.66 -16.72
C ARG A 187 -2.48 0.65 -15.97
N ILE A 188 -1.45 1.12 -15.27
CA ILE A 188 -1.49 2.38 -14.56
C ILE A 188 -1.78 3.53 -15.52
N GLN A 189 -1.09 3.59 -16.65
CA GLN A 189 -1.30 4.64 -17.65
C GLN A 189 -2.70 4.61 -18.22
N LYS A 190 -3.24 3.44 -18.50
CA LYS A 190 -4.61 3.28 -18.97
C LYS A 190 -5.63 3.79 -17.94
N ILE A 191 -5.49 3.38 -16.68
CA ILE A 191 -6.37 3.82 -15.58
C ILE A 191 -6.33 5.34 -15.41
N LEU A 192 -5.14 5.96 -15.47
CA LEU A 192 -4.96 7.40 -15.32
C LEU A 192 -5.46 8.19 -16.53
N GLY A 193 -5.45 7.61 -17.72
CA GLY A 193 -5.89 8.24 -18.97
C GLY A 193 -7.40 8.11 -19.25
N GLU A 194 -8.16 7.33 -18.48
CA GLU A 194 -9.60 7.22 -18.63
C GLU A 194 -10.28 8.52 -18.16
N GLU A 195 -10.94 9.22 -19.11
CA GLU A 195 -11.83 10.32 -18.76
C GLU A 195 -13.05 9.80 -18.01
N LYS A 196 -13.51 10.56 -17.01
CA LYS A 196 -14.75 10.25 -16.27
C LYS A 196 -15.99 10.60 -17.09
#